data_d1d9ed6804e1f65dd7bcf9480c82816c
#
_entry.id   d1d9ed6804e1f65dd7bcf9480c82816c
#
_cell.length_a   1.000
_cell.length_b   1.000
_cell.length_c   1.000
_cell.angle_alpha   90.00
_cell.angle_beta   90.00
_cell.angle_gamma   90.00
#
_symmetry.space_group_name_H-M   'P 1'
#
loop_
_entity.id
_entity.type
_entity.pdbx_description
1 polymer ?
#
loop_
_entity_poly.entity_id
_entity_poly.type
_entity_poly.pdbx_seq_one_letter_code
_entity_poly.pdbx_strand_id
1 'polypeptide(L)'
;MTPPDDTGAGGRPPRAPGARRLTEHRLFWPAAVLAALLLGNVALTHDFFAIRVQNGHLYGSLIDILQFGAPLILVSLGMTLVIATRGIDLSVGSTVAIAGALACEHIATAKDPGSLPTVMSAIAVAVGVAAAIGLLNGFLVARLGVQPIVATLVLMVAGRGVAQLITDGQIISVSSGAYKMIGGGYWLTLPFAVLLAAALVAVTSLVTRRTALGMLIESVGGNPVASRLVGIRAAGILITVYVVSAVCAAVAGLMISSNVSSADGNNAGLWIELDAILAVVIGGTALTGGRFSLGGAVLGALIIQTLSTTIYTLGVPPETTLVFKAMVVIVVCLVQSPAFRARLSRRRRPAAPDPVPAAGDVGARRQEVHP
;
A
#
# COMPACT_ATOMS: atom_id res chain seq x y z
N MET A 1 -65.56 -26.28 8.90
CA MET A 1 -64.24 -26.09 9.55
C MET A 1 -63.36 -25.32 8.54
N THR A 2 -63.44 -24.00 8.58
CA THR A 2 -62.72 -23.06 7.73
C THR A 2 -61.45 -22.61 8.43
N PRO A 3 -60.26 -22.56 7.78
CA PRO A 3 -59.07 -22.04 8.39
C PRO A 3 -59.08 -20.50 8.41
N PRO A 4 -58.41 -19.87 9.39
CA PRO A 4 -58.41 -18.43 9.55
C PRO A 4 -57.47 -17.77 8.55
N ASP A 5 -57.96 -16.62 8.00
CA ASP A 5 -57.23 -15.64 7.19
C ASP A 5 -56.04 -15.06 7.91
N ASP A 6 -54.85 -15.23 7.33
CA ASP A 6 -53.62 -14.62 7.78
C ASP A 6 -53.30 -13.38 6.88
N THR A 7 -53.98 -12.27 7.20
CA THR A 7 -53.71 -10.95 6.58
C THR A 7 -52.92 -10.06 7.52
N GLY A 8 -51.62 -9.95 7.32
CA GLY A 8 -50.84 -9.00 8.14
C GLY A 8 -49.35 -8.94 7.91
N ALA A 9 -48.86 -9.20 6.71
CA ALA A 9 -47.44 -8.93 6.39
C ALA A 9 -47.30 -7.51 5.87
N GLY A 10 -47.03 -6.54 6.77
CA GLY A 10 -46.60 -5.19 6.44
C GLY A 10 -45.30 -5.19 5.64
N GLY A 11 -45.41 -5.20 4.31
CA GLY A 11 -44.29 -5.10 3.38
C GLY A 11 -43.54 -3.79 3.55
N ARG A 12 -42.30 -3.88 4.02
CA ARG A 12 -41.38 -2.73 3.94
C ARG A 12 -41.15 -2.38 2.47
N PRO A 13 -41.26 -1.09 2.08
CA PRO A 13 -41.03 -0.70 0.70
C PRO A 13 -39.62 -1.09 0.25
N PRO A 14 -39.44 -1.58 -1.00
CA PRO A 14 -38.13 -1.94 -1.53
C PRO A 14 -37.25 -0.70 -1.58
N ARG A 15 -36.16 -0.73 -0.84
CA ARG A 15 -35.16 0.34 -0.86
C ARG A 15 -34.45 0.32 -2.21
N ALA A 16 -34.34 1.51 -2.85
CA ALA A 16 -33.72 1.72 -4.16
C ALA A 16 -32.32 1.05 -4.27
N PRO A 17 -32.09 0.22 -5.34
CA PRO A 17 -30.90 -0.65 -5.39
C PRO A 17 -29.61 0.02 -5.86
N GLY A 18 -29.61 1.31 -6.25
CA GLY A 18 -28.46 1.93 -6.94
C GLY A 18 -27.32 2.43 -6.05
N ALA A 19 -27.61 3.13 -4.96
CA ALA A 19 -26.60 3.81 -4.16
C ALA A 19 -25.83 2.89 -3.20
N ARG A 20 -26.39 1.76 -2.76
CA ARG A 20 -25.73 0.82 -1.85
C ARG A 20 -24.61 0.01 -2.50
N ARG A 21 -24.68 -0.30 -3.77
CA ARG A 21 -23.69 -1.12 -4.48
C ARG A 21 -22.34 -0.39 -4.66
N LEU A 22 -22.33 0.92 -4.84
CA LEU A 22 -21.10 1.70 -5.04
C LEU A 22 -20.29 1.83 -3.76
N THR A 23 -20.93 2.08 -2.62
CA THR A 23 -20.25 2.23 -1.32
C THR A 23 -19.75 0.91 -0.72
N GLU A 24 -20.21 -0.22 -1.23
CA GLU A 24 -19.79 -1.58 -0.86
C GLU A 24 -18.54 -2.03 -1.66
N HIS A 25 -18.18 -1.32 -2.74
CA HIS A 25 -16.99 -1.64 -3.51
C HIS A 25 -15.72 -1.30 -2.72
N ARG A 26 -14.79 -2.25 -2.61
CA ARG A 26 -13.57 -2.13 -1.79
C ARG A 26 -12.72 -0.91 -2.11
N LEU A 27 -12.67 -0.49 -3.37
CA LEU A 27 -11.89 0.65 -3.84
C LEU A 27 -12.60 2.00 -3.62
N PHE A 28 -13.88 2.01 -3.26
CA PHE A 28 -14.66 3.24 -3.13
C PHE A 28 -14.08 4.19 -2.08
N TRP A 29 -13.80 3.67 -0.88
CA TRP A 29 -13.31 4.51 0.22
C TRP A 29 -11.90 5.05 -0.01
N PRO A 30 -10.89 4.24 -0.45
CA PRO A 30 -9.60 4.78 -0.83
C PRO A 30 -9.69 5.82 -1.95
N ALA A 31 -10.50 5.58 -3.00
CA ALA A 31 -10.69 6.54 -4.08
C ALA A 31 -11.37 7.84 -3.60
N ALA A 32 -12.38 7.75 -2.73
CA ALA A 32 -13.06 8.91 -2.15
C ALA A 32 -12.12 9.77 -1.29
N VAL A 33 -11.25 9.13 -0.49
CA VAL A 33 -10.24 9.82 0.31
C VAL A 33 -9.22 10.52 -0.59
N LEU A 34 -8.71 9.83 -1.63
CA LEU A 34 -7.80 10.44 -2.58
C LEU A 34 -8.43 11.65 -3.28
N ALA A 35 -9.67 11.50 -3.76
CA ALA A 35 -10.40 12.60 -4.38
C ALA A 35 -10.60 13.78 -3.41
N ALA A 36 -10.94 13.51 -2.16
CA ALA A 36 -11.10 14.55 -1.13
C ALA A 36 -9.77 15.28 -0.84
N LEU A 37 -8.64 14.55 -0.79
CA LEU A 37 -7.32 15.15 -0.61
C LEU A 37 -6.92 16.02 -1.82
N LEU A 38 -7.14 15.53 -3.04
CA LEU A 38 -6.85 16.28 -4.26
C LEU A 38 -7.71 17.56 -4.36
N LEU A 39 -9.00 17.46 -4.04
CA LEU A 39 -9.89 18.63 -4.01
C LEU A 39 -9.52 19.60 -2.88
N GLY A 40 -9.10 19.11 -1.73
CA GLY A 40 -8.59 19.94 -0.63
C GLY A 40 -7.35 20.75 -1.04
N ASN A 41 -6.45 20.13 -1.81
CA ASN A 41 -5.26 20.82 -2.33
C ASN A 41 -5.58 21.97 -3.30
N VAL A 42 -6.69 21.90 -4.04
CA VAL A 42 -7.14 23.02 -4.89
C VAL A 42 -7.47 24.26 -4.07
N ALA A 43 -8.06 24.09 -2.88
CA ALA A 43 -8.36 25.19 -1.99
C ALA A 43 -7.11 25.83 -1.38
N LEU A 44 -6.01 25.04 -1.27
CA LEU A 44 -4.74 25.48 -0.68
C LEU A 44 -3.78 26.07 -1.72
N THR A 45 -3.84 25.58 -2.97
CA THR A 45 -2.91 25.96 -4.05
C THR A 45 -3.70 26.20 -5.33
N HIS A 46 -3.79 27.47 -5.80
CA HIS A 46 -4.60 27.84 -6.95
C HIS A 46 -4.26 27.11 -8.25
N ASP A 47 -2.98 26.75 -8.46
CA ASP A 47 -2.49 26.10 -9.67
C ASP A 47 -2.26 24.59 -9.52
N PHE A 48 -2.85 23.95 -8.48
CA PHE A 48 -2.59 22.53 -8.18
C PHE A 48 -2.90 21.59 -9.34
N PHE A 49 -3.97 21.83 -10.08
CA PHE A 49 -4.33 21.04 -11.28
C PHE A 49 -3.73 21.57 -12.58
N ALA A 50 -2.93 22.65 -12.53
CA ALA A 50 -2.32 23.18 -13.73
C ALA A 50 -1.29 22.17 -14.29
N ILE A 51 -1.59 21.59 -15.44
CA ILE A 51 -0.65 20.77 -16.20
C ILE A 51 -0.02 21.68 -17.25
N ARG A 52 1.29 21.85 -17.17
CA ARG A 52 2.07 22.67 -18.11
C ARG A 52 2.90 21.74 -18.99
N VAL A 53 2.95 22.05 -20.29
CA VAL A 53 3.85 21.36 -21.21
C VAL A 53 5.07 22.23 -21.40
N GLN A 54 6.24 21.77 -20.97
CA GLN A 54 7.52 22.44 -21.17
C GLN A 54 8.49 21.49 -21.88
N ASN A 55 9.10 21.92 -22.96
CA ASN A 55 10.03 21.09 -23.76
C ASN A 55 9.45 19.73 -24.19
N GLY A 56 8.13 19.64 -24.42
CA GLY A 56 7.45 18.40 -24.79
C GLY A 56 7.14 17.46 -23.62
N HIS A 57 7.39 17.87 -22.38
CA HIS A 57 7.14 17.07 -21.19
C HIS A 57 6.03 17.68 -20.32
N LEU A 58 5.27 16.83 -19.65
CA LEU A 58 4.21 17.22 -18.72
C LEU A 58 4.79 17.52 -17.35
N TYR A 59 4.47 18.70 -16.81
CA TYR A 59 4.82 19.15 -15.48
C TYR A 59 3.57 19.59 -14.73
N GLY A 60 3.57 19.43 -13.41
CA GLY A 60 2.51 19.86 -12.51
C GLY A 60 2.38 18.97 -11.28
N SER A 61 1.72 19.44 -10.24
CA SER A 61 1.62 18.74 -8.96
C SER A 61 1.07 17.31 -9.08
N LEU A 62 0.15 17.07 -10.03
CA LEU A 62 -0.35 15.71 -10.29
C LEU A 62 0.71 14.79 -10.89
N ILE A 63 1.54 15.32 -11.77
CA ILE A 63 2.64 14.56 -12.39
C ILE A 63 3.71 14.27 -11.35
N ASP A 64 4.00 15.24 -10.48
CA ASP A 64 4.97 15.09 -9.38
C ASP A 64 4.48 14.02 -8.38
N ILE A 65 3.18 14.02 -8.02
CA ILE A 65 2.59 12.99 -7.15
C ILE A 65 2.76 11.59 -7.76
N LEU A 66 2.57 11.45 -9.06
CA LEU A 66 2.76 10.16 -9.73
C LEU A 66 4.24 9.77 -9.80
N GLN A 67 5.12 10.71 -10.14
CA GLN A 67 6.56 10.45 -10.27
C GLN A 67 7.20 10.08 -8.94
N PHE A 68 7.02 10.91 -7.91
CA PHE A 68 7.56 10.66 -6.57
C PHE A 68 6.81 9.56 -5.82
N GLY A 69 5.56 9.27 -6.22
CA GLY A 69 4.77 8.14 -5.73
C GLY A 69 5.15 6.80 -6.34
N ALA A 70 5.79 6.78 -7.51
CA ALA A 70 6.13 5.55 -8.22
C ALA A 70 6.98 4.56 -7.38
N PRO A 71 8.04 4.98 -6.67
CA PRO A 71 8.78 4.08 -5.76
C PRO A 71 7.90 3.48 -4.67
N LEU A 72 7.07 4.30 -4.02
CA LEU A 72 6.18 3.85 -2.96
C LEU A 72 5.11 2.88 -3.49
N ILE A 73 4.59 3.10 -4.70
CA ILE A 73 3.67 2.18 -5.37
C ILE A 73 4.32 0.80 -5.51
N LEU A 74 5.58 0.74 -5.96
CA LEU A 74 6.29 -0.54 -6.15
C LEU A 74 6.56 -1.26 -4.83
N VAL A 75 7.03 -0.55 -3.81
CA VAL A 75 7.24 -1.14 -2.48
C VAL A 75 5.91 -1.64 -1.90
N SER A 76 4.84 -0.86 -2.04
CA SER A 76 3.49 -1.24 -1.59
C SER A 76 2.93 -2.44 -2.36
N LEU A 77 3.28 -2.59 -3.65
CA LEU A 77 2.91 -3.74 -4.46
C LEU A 77 3.51 -5.03 -3.90
N GLY A 78 4.84 -5.04 -3.63
CA GLY A 78 5.54 -6.15 -3.00
C GLY A 78 5.00 -6.45 -1.61
N MET A 79 4.87 -5.41 -0.77
CA MET A 79 4.33 -5.50 0.59
C MET A 79 2.90 -6.08 0.61
N THR A 80 2.07 -5.77 -0.39
CA THR A 80 0.70 -6.34 -0.50
C THR A 80 0.72 -7.85 -0.61
N LEU A 81 1.63 -8.42 -1.39
CA LEU A 81 1.75 -9.87 -1.56
C LEU A 81 2.27 -10.53 -0.27
N VAL A 82 3.23 -9.90 0.40
CA VAL A 82 3.76 -10.39 1.67
C VAL A 82 2.68 -10.35 2.76
N ILE A 83 1.95 -9.24 2.90
CA ILE A 83 0.85 -9.10 3.87
C ILE A 83 -0.27 -10.10 3.54
N ALA A 84 -0.57 -10.33 2.27
CA ALA A 84 -1.55 -11.33 1.86
C ALA A 84 -1.21 -12.73 2.39
N THR A 85 0.07 -13.07 2.59
CA THR A 85 0.53 -14.33 3.18
C THR A 85 0.74 -14.27 4.70
N ARG A 86 0.22 -13.25 5.40
CA ARG A 86 0.39 -12.98 6.85
C ARG A 86 1.81 -12.61 7.25
N GLY A 87 2.65 -12.20 6.30
CA GLY A 87 3.98 -11.64 6.56
C GLY A 87 3.95 -10.12 6.64
N ILE A 88 5.03 -9.55 7.14
CA ILE A 88 5.38 -8.14 7.02
C ILE A 88 6.86 -8.10 6.65
N ASP A 89 7.22 -7.31 5.65
CA ASP A 89 8.60 -7.19 5.17
C ASP A 89 9.16 -5.81 5.51
N LEU A 90 9.78 -5.70 6.68
CA LEU A 90 10.42 -4.46 7.12
C LEU A 90 11.77 -4.20 6.42
N SER A 91 12.34 -5.20 5.73
CA SER A 91 13.63 -5.05 5.08
C SER A 91 13.58 -4.29 3.74
N VAL A 92 12.38 -3.97 3.24
CA VAL A 92 12.22 -3.29 1.94
C VAL A 92 12.92 -1.94 1.90
N GLY A 93 12.93 -1.17 3.01
CA GLY A 93 13.61 0.12 3.08
C GLY A 93 15.14 -0.01 2.98
N SER A 94 15.73 -0.98 3.67
CA SER A 94 17.16 -1.27 3.53
C SER A 94 17.51 -1.85 2.15
N THR A 95 16.62 -2.65 1.56
CA THR A 95 16.79 -3.17 0.20
C THR A 95 16.77 -2.04 -0.84
N VAL A 96 15.90 -1.04 -0.67
CA VAL A 96 15.89 0.21 -1.47
C VAL A 96 17.26 0.91 -1.39
N ALA A 97 17.80 1.07 -0.18
CA ALA A 97 19.10 1.71 0.04
C ALA A 97 20.25 0.92 -0.60
N ILE A 98 20.30 -0.40 -0.39
CA ILE A 98 21.32 -1.29 -0.95
C ILE A 98 21.28 -1.22 -2.49
N ALA A 99 20.09 -1.30 -3.10
CA ALA A 99 19.97 -1.28 -4.54
C ALA A 99 20.46 0.03 -5.16
N GLY A 100 20.10 1.18 -4.55
CA GLY A 100 20.60 2.48 -4.97
C GLY A 100 22.10 2.63 -4.78
N ALA A 101 22.64 2.20 -3.63
CA ALA A 101 24.07 2.24 -3.30
C ALA A 101 24.89 1.39 -4.28
N LEU A 102 24.50 0.12 -4.51
CA LEU A 102 25.18 -0.78 -5.46
C LEU A 102 25.18 -0.23 -6.88
N ALA A 103 24.05 0.31 -7.33
CA ALA A 103 23.98 0.85 -8.68
C ALA A 103 24.86 2.09 -8.84
N CYS A 104 24.84 3.03 -7.90
CA CYS A 104 25.67 4.22 -7.96
C CYS A 104 27.15 3.88 -7.83
N GLU A 105 27.54 3.00 -6.90
CA GLU A 105 28.93 2.55 -6.74
C GLU A 105 29.45 1.88 -8.01
N HIS A 106 28.67 0.95 -8.59
CA HIS A 106 29.02 0.26 -9.82
C HIS A 106 29.24 1.23 -11.00
N ILE A 107 28.37 2.26 -11.11
CA ILE A 107 28.47 3.28 -12.17
C ILE A 107 29.66 4.22 -11.89
N ALA A 108 29.86 4.64 -10.64
CA ALA A 108 30.92 5.58 -10.26
C ALA A 108 32.33 5.00 -10.49
N THR A 109 32.50 3.70 -10.26
CA THR A 109 33.78 2.99 -10.42
C THR A 109 34.01 2.47 -11.85
N ALA A 110 33.02 2.56 -12.74
CA ALA A 110 33.14 2.07 -14.10
C ALA A 110 34.02 2.96 -14.97
N LYS A 111 34.70 2.38 -15.95
CA LYS A 111 35.53 3.12 -16.93
C LYS A 111 34.70 4.07 -17.81
N ASP A 112 33.46 3.71 -18.11
CA ASP A 112 32.51 4.51 -18.88
C ASP A 112 31.17 4.56 -18.14
N PRO A 113 30.99 5.52 -17.21
CA PRO A 113 29.77 5.66 -16.42
C PRO A 113 28.52 6.01 -17.24
N GLY A 114 28.70 6.57 -18.43
CA GLY A 114 27.60 7.00 -19.33
C GLY A 114 27.07 5.88 -20.21
N SER A 115 27.78 4.76 -20.33
CA SER A 115 27.42 3.70 -21.27
C SER A 115 26.20 2.90 -20.81
N LEU A 116 25.36 2.52 -21.78
CA LEU A 116 24.19 1.67 -21.50
C LEU A 116 24.56 0.28 -20.90
N PRO A 117 25.61 -0.42 -21.38
CA PRO A 117 26.03 -1.67 -20.76
C PRO A 117 26.40 -1.52 -19.28
N THR A 118 27.09 -0.46 -18.87
CA THR A 118 27.41 -0.18 -17.46
C THR A 118 26.14 -0.02 -16.63
N VAL A 119 25.17 0.78 -17.11
CA VAL A 119 23.91 0.99 -16.42
C VAL A 119 23.11 -0.32 -16.32
N MET A 120 23.05 -1.11 -17.39
CA MET A 120 22.33 -2.39 -17.38
C MET A 120 22.99 -3.40 -16.43
N SER A 121 24.33 -3.46 -16.36
CA SER A 121 25.03 -4.32 -15.40
C SER A 121 24.81 -3.83 -13.96
N ALA A 122 24.79 -2.53 -13.70
CA ALA A 122 24.47 -1.97 -12.40
C ALA A 122 23.05 -2.35 -11.93
N ILE A 123 22.06 -2.25 -12.81
CA ILE A 123 20.67 -2.68 -12.55
C ILE A 123 20.63 -4.18 -12.25
N ALA A 124 21.31 -5.00 -13.07
CA ALA A 124 21.32 -6.46 -12.90
C ALA A 124 21.93 -6.86 -11.55
N VAL A 125 23.04 -6.24 -11.15
CA VAL A 125 23.67 -6.45 -9.84
C VAL A 125 22.73 -6.06 -8.71
N ALA A 126 22.16 -4.86 -8.75
CA ALA A 126 21.26 -4.35 -7.72
C ALA A 126 20.02 -5.24 -7.54
N VAL A 127 19.38 -5.63 -8.65
CA VAL A 127 18.19 -6.51 -8.64
C VAL A 127 18.59 -7.93 -8.21
N GLY A 128 19.75 -8.45 -8.63
CA GLY A 128 20.25 -9.76 -8.25
C GLY A 128 20.51 -9.85 -6.74
N VAL A 129 21.18 -8.86 -6.15
CA VAL A 129 21.42 -8.79 -4.70
C VAL A 129 20.10 -8.68 -3.94
N ALA A 130 19.17 -7.83 -4.39
CA ALA A 130 17.86 -7.70 -3.77
C ALA A 130 17.06 -9.02 -3.84
N ALA A 131 17.11 -9.74 -4.95
CA ALA A 131 16.50 -11.06 -5.07
C ALA A 131 17.11 -12.07 -4.08
N ALA A 132 18.43 -12.02 -3.86
CA ALA A 132 19.11 -12.83 -2.85
C ALA A 132 18.67 -12.48 -1.43
N ILE A 133 18.49 -11.19 -1.11
CA ILE A 133 17.92 -10.72 0.17
C ILE A 133 16.49 -11.25 0.35
N GLY A 134 15.64 -11.14 -0.68
CA GLY A 134 14.29 -11.66 -0.66
C GLY A 134 14.24 -13.19 -0.51
N LEU A 135 15.17 -13.91 -1.15
CA LEU A 135 15.34 -15.36 -1.01
C LEU A 135 15.73 -15.72 0.43
N LEU A 136 16.66 -14.99 1.03
CA LEU A 136 17.08 -15.17 2.42
C LEU A 136 15.90 -14.95 3.38
N ASN A 137 15.16 -13.85 3.26
CA ASN A 137 13.95 -13.58 4.05
C ASN A 137 12.91 -14.70 3.90
N GLY A 138 12.62 -15.05 2.65
CA GLY A 138 11.68 -16.13 2.34
C GLY A 138 12.12 -17.48 2.93
N PHE A 139 13.42 -17.79 2.90
CA PHE A 139 13.97 -19.00 3.50
C PHE A 139 13.86 -18.99 5.03
N LEU A 140 14.23 -17.90 5.70
CA LEU A 140 14.13 -17.75 7.15
C LEU A 140 12.67 -17.95 7.62
N VAL A 141 11.73 -17.33 6.93
CA VAL A 141 10.30 -17.39 7.31
C VAL A 141 9.68 -18.74 6.92
N ALA A 142 9.91 -19.21 5.69
CA ALA A 142 9.17 -20.35 5.15
C ALA A 142 9.77 -21.72 5.54
N ARG A 143 11.09 -21.80 5.74
CA ARG A 143 11.79 -23.05 6.03
C ARG A 143 12.23 -23.15 7.48
N LEU A 144 12.77 -22.08 8.06
CA LEU A 144 13.23 -22.08 9.44
C LEU A 144 12.10 -21.70 10.44
N GLY A 145 10.95 -21.21 9.92
CA GLY A 145 9.80 -20.87 10.77
C GLY A 145 10.02 -19.62 11.62
N VAL A 146 11.01 -18.77 11.27
CA VAL A 146 11.24 -17.51 11.98
C VAL A 146 10.03 -16.59 11.77
N GLN A 147 9.61 -15.91 12.82
CA GLN A 147 8.51 -14.96 12.73
C GLN A 147 8.83 -13.87 11.71
N PRO A 148 7.94 -13.58 10.74
CA PRO A 148 8.21 -12.65 9.64
C PRO A 148 8.78 -11.31 10.07
N ILE A 149 8.15 -10.67 11.06
CA ILE A 149 8.58 -9.36 11.59
C ILE A 149 10.02 -9.44 12.14
N VAL A 150 10.37 -10.51 12.87
CA VAL A 150 11.70 -10.67 13.46
C VAL A 150 12.76 -10.87 12.37
N ALA A 151 12.51 -11.75 11.40
CA ALA A 151 13.44 -12.01 10.31
C ALA A 151 13.73 -10.73 9.50
N THR A 152 12.67 -10.01 9.10
CA THR A 152 12.79 -8.83 8.26
C THR A 152 13.30 -7.59 9.04
N LEU A 153 13.04 -7.50 10.35
CA LEU A 153 13.60 -6.46 11.21
C LEU A 153 15.13 -6.59 11.32
N VAL A 154 15.63 -7.82 11.53
CA VAL A 154 17.08 -8.08 11.57
C VAL A 154 17.72 -7.66 10.24
N LEU A 155 17.10 -8.05 9.11
CA LEU A 155 17.60 -7.68 7.79
C LEU A 155 17.41 -6.18 7.47
N MET A 156 16.41 -5.51 8.05
CA MET A 156 16.28 -4.05 7.96
C MET A 156 17.49 -3.35 8.58
N VAL A 157 17.88 -3.76 9.79
CA VAL A 157 19.02 -3.15 10.51
C VAL A 157 20.35 -3.54 9.85
N ALA A 158 20.57 -4.84 9.61
CA ALA A 158 21.79 -5.34 8.96
C ALA A 158 21.95 -4.77 7.54
N GLY A 159 20.86 -4.74 6.76
CA GLY A 159 20.86 -4.22 5.40
C GLY A 159 21.13 -2.71 5.36
N ARG A 160 20.68 -1.94 6.35
CA ARG A 160 21.05 -0.53 6.45
C ARG A 160 22.56 -0.35 6.68
N GLY A 161 23.17 -1.17 7.57
CA GLY A 161 24.60 -1.21 7.74
C GLY A 161 25.34 -1.61 6.46
N VAL A 162 24.84 -2.58 5.70
CA VAL A 162 25.40 -2.96 4.40
C VAL A 162 25.35 -1.79 3.40
N ALA A 163 24.22 -1.06 3.31
CA ALA A 163 24.13 0.10 2.44
C ALA A 163 25.16 1.19 2.82
N GLN A 164 25.35 1.43 4.13
CA GLN A 164 26.37 2.36 4.63
C GLN A 164 27.79 1.89 4.32
N LEU A 165 28.09 0.59 4.42
CA LEU A 165 29.39 0.04 4.06
C LEU A 165 29.67 0.17 2.54
N ILE A 166 28.67 -0.02 1.68
CA ILE A 166 28.84 0.16 0.24
C ILE A 166 29.17 1.61 -0.11
N THR A 167 28.60 2.56 0.64
CA THR A 167 28.80 4.00 0.40
C THR A 167 29.90 4.61 1.24
N ASP A 168 30.64 3.83 2.05
CA ASP A 168 31.60 4.33 3.07
C ASP A 168 30.98 5.42 3.95
N GLY A 169 29.66 5.36 4.20
CA GLY A 169 28.89 6.36 4.95
C GLY A 169 28.76 7.71 4.25
N GLN A 170 29.20 7.86 3.01
CA GLN A 170 29.15 9.08 2.22
C GLN A 170 28.07 9.01 1.13
N ILE A 171 27.76 10.17 0.53
CA ILE A 171 26.85 10.22 -0.62
C ILE A 171 27.68 9.97 -1.88
N ILE A 172 27.32 8.92 -2.64
CA ILE A 172 27.92 8.62 -3.94
C ILE A 172 27.13 9.35 -5.01
N SER A 173 27.76 10.29 -5.71
CA SER A 173 27.14 11.00 -6.84
C SER A 173 27.59 10.40 -8.16
N VAL A 174 26.67 10.28 -9.12
CA VAL A 174 26.92 9.72 -10.45
C VAL A 174 26.47 10.68 -11.55
N SER A 175 27.26 10.78 -12.62
CA SER A 175 26.90 11.56 -13.79
C SER A 175 26.67 10.63 -14.99
N SER A 176 25.45 10.09 -15.10
CA SER A 176 25.05 9.20 -16.17
C SER A 176 23.65 9.53 -16.65
N GLY A 177 23.55 10.03 -17.89
CA GLY A 177 22.25 10.35 -18.51
C GLY A 177 21.37 9.13 -18.68
N ALA A 178 21.95 7.98 -19.02
CA ALA A 178 21.23 6.71 -19.14
C ALA A 178 20.66 6.24 -17.80
N TYR A 179 21.40 6.41 -16.69
CA TYR A 179 20.92 6.10 -15.36
C TYR A 179 19.81 7.04 -14.91
N LYS A 180 20.02 8.36 -15.08
CA LYS A 180 19.05 9.39 -14.72
C LYS A 180 17.69 9.19 -15.40
N MET A 181 17.66 8.54 -16.56
CA MET A 181 16.42 8.23 -17.28
C MET A 181 15.43 7.43 -16.44
N ILE A 182 15.89 6.56 -15.55
CA ILE A 182 15.04 5.62 -14.78
C ILE A 182 14.07 6.34 -13.84
N GLY A 183 14.55 7.32 -13.06
CA GLY A 183 13.75 8.04 -12.07
C GLY A 183 13.43 9.48 -12.45
N GLY A 184 14.36 10.18 -13.16
CA GLY A 184 14.24 11.58 -13.51
C GLY A 184 14.03 11.85 -15.00
N GLY A 185 14.04 10.80 -15.86
CA GLY A 185 13.84 10.95 -17.29
C GLY A 185 12.37 10.92 -17.70
N TYR A 186 12.14 11.31 -18.96
CA TYR A 186 10.81 11.33 -19.57
C TYR A 186 10.78 10.44 -20.82
N TRP A 187 9.67 9.75 -21.02
CA TRP A 187 9.39 9.01 -22.23
C TRP A 187 7.93 9.25 -22.63
N LEU A 188 7.68 9.56 -23.92
CA LEU A 188 6.32 9.87 -24.41
C LEU A 188 5.60 10.94 -23.56
N THR A 189 6.26 12.03 -23.23
CA THR A 189 5.73 13.15 -22.43
C THR A 189 5.55 12.90 -20.91
N LEU A 190 5.55 11.64 -20.45
CA LEU A 190 5.39 11.25 -19.05
C LEU A 190 6.73 10.89 -18.40
N PRO A 191 6.89 11.07 -17.08
CA PRO A 191 8.04 10.57 -16.35
C PRO A 191 8.18 9.05 -16.52
N PHE A 192 9.39 8.59 -16.87
CA PHE A 192 9.65 7.17 -17.10
C PHE A 192 9.37 6.31 -15.86
N ALA A 193 9.59 6.85 -14.66
CA ALA A 193 9.27 6.20 -13.40
C ALA A 193 7.78 5.80 -13.30
N VAL A 194 6.87 6.66 -13.78
CA VAL A 194 5.42 6.38 -13.78
C VAL A 194 5.09 5.22 -14.72
N LEU A 195 5.67 5.23 -15.92
CA LEU A 195 5.45 4.16 -16.90
C LEU A 195 5.99 2.82 -16.40
N LEU A 196 7.18 2.84 -15.78
CA LEU A 196 7.79 1.64 -15.20
C LEU A 196 6.96 1.08 -14.03
N ALA A 197 6.48 1.95 -13.12
CA ALA A 197 5.60 1.55 -12.04
C ALA A 197 4.28 0.98 -12.57
N ALA A 198 3.65 1.64 -13.54
CA ALA A 198 2.42 1.18 -14.17
C ALA A 198 2.62 -0.19 -14.86
N ALA A 199 3.73 -0.39 -15.57
CA ALA A 199 4.06 -1.67 -16.18
C ALA A 199 4.22 -2.79 -15.16
N LEU A 200 4.94 -2.56 -14.04
CA LEU A 200 5.13 -3.56 -12.99
C LEU A 200 3.81 -3.86 -12.25
N VAL A 201 2.97 -2.85 -11.99
CA VAL A 201 1.63 -3.05 -11.45
C VAL A 201 0.77 -3.89 -12.41
N ALA A 202 0.81 -3.59 -13.71
CA ALA A 202 0.07 -4.34 -14.72
C ALA A 202 0.56 -5.80 -14.80
N VAL A 203 1.87 -6.04 -14.84
CA VAL A 203 2.46 -7.39 -14.87
C VAL A 203 2.07 -8.17 -13.62
N THR A 204 2.28 -7.60 -12.42
CA THR A 204 1.93 -8.25 -11.16
C THR A 204 0.43 -8.53 -11.07
N SER A 205 -0.42 -7.60 -11.50
CA SER A 205 -1.87 -7.77 -11.55
C SER A 205 -2.26 -8.87 -12.55
N LEU A 206 -1.65 -8.92 -13.72
CA LEU A 206 -1.88 -9.94 -14.71
C LEU A 206 -1.48 -11.31 -14.19
N VAL A 207 -0.28 -11.44 -13.61
CA VAL A 207 0.22 -12.69 -13.05
C VAL A 207 -0.70 -13.17 -11.91
N THR A 208 -1.04 -12.31 -10.96
CA THR A 208 -1.88 -12.71 -9.82
C THR A 208 -3.33 -13.00 -10.21
N ARG A 209 -3.88 -12.35 -11.24
CA ARG A 209 -5.28 -12.55 -11.66
C ARG A 209 -5.48 -13.62 -12.73
N ARG A 210 -4.47 -13.88 -13.56
CA ARG A 210 -4.56 -14.81 -14.70
C ARG A 210 -3.88 -16.14 -14.44
N THR A 211 -3.09 -16.27 -13.36
CA THR A 211 -2.46 -17.52 -12.95
C THR A 211 -3.00 -17.99 -11.59
N ALA A 212 -2.69 -19.23 -11.24
CA ALA A 212 -3.05 -19.80 -9.94
C ALA A 212 -2.37 -19.08 -8.75
N LEU A 213 -1.31 -18.27 -9.01
CA LEU A 213 -0.48 -17.66 -7.97
C LEU A 213 -1.30 -16.80 -7.00
N GLY A 214 -2.19 -15.96 -7.50
CA GLY A 214 -3.03 -15.11 -6.63
C GLY A 214 -3.94 -15.91 -5.70
N MET A 215 -4.60 -16.94 -6.24
CA MET A 215 -5.44 -17.86 -5.45
C MET A 215 -4.61 -18.63 -4.41
N LEU A 216 -3.40 -19.06 -4.77
CA LEU A 216 -2.49 -19.76 -3.84
C LEU A 216 -2.01 -18.83 -2.72
N ILE A 217 -1.68 -17.56 -3.03
CA ILE A 217 -1.33 -16.54 -2.03
C ILE A 217 -2.48 -16.33 -1.05
N GLU A 218 -3.72 -16.12 -1.57
CA GLU A 218 -4.90 -15.94 -0.71
C GLU A 218 -5.20 -17.18 0.13
N SER A 219 -5.04 -18.37 -0.42
CA SER A 219 -5.27 -19.64 0.30
C SER A 219 -4.27 -19.82 1.44
N VAL A 220 -2.96 -19.65 1.15
CA VAL A 220 -1.89 -19.75 2.16
C VAL A 220 -2.08 -18.69 3.25
N GLY A 221 -2.44 -17.47 2.87
CA GLY A 221 -2.71 -16.39 3.82
C GLY A 221 -4.00 -16.58 4.62
N GLY A 222 -5.03 -17.19 4.04
CA GLY A 222 -6.30 -17.47 4.72
C GLY A 222 -6.17 -18.54 5.79
N ASN A 223 -5.60 -19.69 5.44
CA ASN A 223 -5.33 -20.79 6.37
C ASN A 223 -4.13 -21.62 5.90
N PRO A 224 -2.93 -21.37 6.46
CA PRO A 224 -1.72 -22.09 6.06
C PRO A 224 -1.78 -23.60 6.35
N VAL A 225 -2.49 -24.02 7.42
CA VAL A 225 -2.62 -25.42 7.79
C VAL A 225 -3.50 -26.16 6.78
N ALA A 226 -4.69 -25.62 6.51
CA ALA A 226 -5.60 -26.21 5.52
C ALA A 226 -4.96 -26.25 4.13
N SER A 227 -4.21 -25.21 3.73
CA SER A 227 -3.49 -25.17 2.45
C SER A 227 -2.47 -26.30 2.32
N ARG A 228 -1.74 -26.62 3.39
CA ARG A 228 -0.80 -27.76 3.39
C ARG A 228 -1.52 -29.11 3.28
N LEU A 229 -2.66 -29.27 3.94
CA LEU A 229 -3.44 -30.52 3.90
C LEU A 229 -3.96 -30.83 2.49
N VAL A 230 -4.28 -29.81 1.69
CA VAL A 230 -4.67 -29.99 0.28
C VAL A 230 -3.49 -30.00 -0.70
N GLY A 231 -2.25 -30.13 -0.20
CA GLY A 231 -1.04 -30.30 -1.01
C GLY A 231 -0.39 -29.02 -1.53
N ILE A 232 -0.81 -27.83 -1.08
CA ILE A 232 -0.18 -26.57 -1.49
C ILE A 232 1.21 -26.45 -0.82
N ARG A 233 2.24 -26.22 -1.63
CA ARG A 233 3.61 -25.97 -1.16
C ARG A 233 3.75 -24.54 -0.62
N ALA A 234 3.19 -24.28 0.56
CA ALA A 234 3.16 -22.94 1.17
C ALA A 234 4.55 -22.29 1.26
N ALA A 235 5.61 -23.05 1.54
CA ALA A 235 6.97 -22.53 1.60
C ALA A 235 7.45 -21.92 0.26
N GLY A 236 7.13 -22.55 -0.87
CA GLY A 236 7.47 -21.99 -2.18
C GLY A 236 6.75 -20.67 -2.44
N ILE A 237 5.46 -20.58 -2.08
CA ILE A 237 4.68 -19.34 -2.23
C ILE A 237 5.27 -18.22 -1.37
N LEU A 238 5.59 -18.49 -0.10
CA LEU A 238 6.21 -17.53 0.80
C LEU A 238 7.55 -17.02 0.23
N ILE A 239 8.44 -17.90 -0.20
CA ILE A 239 9.73 -17.51 -0.79
C ILE A 239 9.49 -16.61 -2.01
N THR A 240 8.59 -16.99 -2.91
CA THR A 240 8.28 -16.21 -4.12
C THR A 240 7.80 -14.79 -3.78
N VAL A 241 6.89 -14.62 -2.81
CA VAL A 241 6.39 -13.29 -2.47
C VAL A 241 7.46 -12.40 -1.83
N TYR A 242 8.38 -12.95 -1.01
CA TYR A 242 9.51 -12.19 -0.48
C TYR A 242 10.52 -11.79 -1.56
N VAL A 243 10.80 -12.67 -2.53
CA VAL A 243 11.66 -12.32 -3.68
C VAL A 243 11.02 -11.22 -4.52
N VAL A 244 9.72 -11.32 -4.82
CA VAL A 244 9.01 -10.28 -5.57
C VAL A 244 9.00 -8.96 -4.80
N SER A 245 8.80 -8.98 -3.47
CA SER A 245 8.86 -7.80 -2.61
C SER A 245 10.23 -7.12 -2.69
N ALA A 246 11.31 -7.88 -2.56
CA ALA A 246 12.66 -7.36 -2.62
C ALA A 246 13.04 -6.82 -4.02
N VAL A 247 12.58 -7.47 -5.09
CA VAL A 247 12.79 -6.96 -6.47
C VAL A 247 12.03 -5.65 -6.69
N CYS A 248 10.78 -5.55 -6.23
CA CYS A 248 10.03 -4.28 -6.26
C CYS A 248 10.75 -3.16 -5.48
N ALA A 249 11.30 -3.50 -4.30
CA ALA A 249 12.10 -2.57 -3.50
C ALA A 249 13.38 -2.14 -4.22
N ALA A 250 14.06 -3.06 -4.92
CA ALA A 250 15.25 -2.72 -5.71
C ALA A 250 14.92 -1.73 -6.82
N VAL A 251 13.86 -1.98 -7.59
CA VAL A 251 13.45 -1.05 -8.65
C VAL A 251 13.07 0.31 -8.07
N ALA A 252 12.41 0.35 -6.92
CA ALA A 252 12.13 1.60 -6.21
C ALA A 252 13.42 2.33 -5.79
N GLY A 253 14.44 1.59 -5.31
CA GLY A 253 15.75 2.14 -4.96
C GLY A 253 16.48 2.72 -6.16
N LEU A 254 16.45 2.03 -7.30
CA LEU A 254 16.99 2.53 -8.57
C LEU A 254 16.27 3.81 -9.04
N MET A 255 14.95 3.88 -8.88
CA MET A 255 14.19 5.10 -9.19
C MET A 255 14.59 6.27 -8.30
N ILE A 256 14.69 6.05 -6.99
CA ILE A 256 15.05 7.10 -6.03
C ILE A 256 16.46 7.62 -6.30
N SER A 257 17.45 6.73 -6.39
CA SER A 257 18.86 7.13 -6.58
C SER A 257 19.11 7.74 -7.96
N SER A 258 18.46 7.24 -9.01
CA SER A 258 18.60 7.79 -10.36
C SER A 258 17.93 9.18 -10.51
N ASN A 259 16.81 9.42 -9.80
CA ASN A 259 16.14 10.72 -9.83
C ASN A 259 17.03 11.84 -9.30
N VAL A 260 17.72 11.59 -8.18
CA VAL A 260 18.66 12.53 -7.57
C VAL A 260 20.09 12.37 -8.07
N SER A 261 20.35 11.41 -8.96
CA SER A 261 21.68 11.06 -9.47
C SER A 261 22.71 10.81 -8.36
N SER A 262 22.26 10.25 -7.25
CA SER A 262 23.13 9.93 -6.10
C SER A 262 22.51 8.83 -5.23
N ALA A 263 23.37 8.18 -4.44
CA ALA A 263 22.93 7.23 -3.43
C ALA A 263 23.41 7.68 -2.04
N ASP A 264 22.48 7.70 -1.09
CA ASP A 264 22.70 7.94 0.32
C ASP A 264 22.36 6.68 1.10
N GLY A 265 23.36 5.94 1.56
CA GLY A 265 23.18 4.71 2.33
C GLY A 265 22.45 4.92 3.66
N ASN A 266 22.49 6.14 4.21
CA ASN A 266 21.87 6.49 5.49
C ASN A 266 20.36 6.77 5.34
N ASN A 267 19.97 7.58 4.35
CA ASN A 267 18.62 8.15 4.26
C ASN A 267 17.75 7.57 3.14
N ALA A 268 18.37 6.95 2.10
CA ALA A 268 17.57 6.38 1.00
C ALA A 268 16.58 5.31 1.52
N GLY A 269 15.32 5.47 1.15
CA GLY A 269 14.25 4.56 1.57
C GLY A 269 13.96 4.53 3.07
N LEU A 270 14.39 5.54 3.85
CA LEU A 270 14.10 5.62 5.27
C LEU A 270 12.59 5.78 5.51
N TRP A 271 12.03 4.91 6.35
CA TRP A 271 10.61 4.82 6.69
C TRP A 271 9.66 4.43 5.53
N ILE A 272 10.18 4.09 4.34
CA ILE A 272 9.34 3.67 3.20
C ILE A 272 8.59 2.36 3.50
N GLU A 273 9.13 1.48 4.34
CA GLU A 273 8.47 0.26 4.80
C GLU A 273 7.18 0.58 5.58
N LEU A 274 7.19 1.59 6.44
CA LEU A 274 6.02 2.02 7.20
C LEU A 274 4.97 2.67 6.28
N ASP A 275 5.41 3.54 5.37
CA ASP A 275 4.53 4.14 4.37
C ASP A 275 3.88 3.08 3.47
N ALA A 276 4.62 2.05 3.08
CA ALA A 276 4.09 0.94 2.29
C ALA A 276 3.05 0.10 3.07
N ILE A 277 3.30 -0.21 4.34
CA ILE A 277 2.31 -0.89 5.19
C ILE A 277 1.04 -0.05 5.30
N LEU A 278 1.18 1.25 5.58
CA LEU A 278 0.05 2.17 5.66
C LEU A 278 -0.73 2.24 4.34
N ALA A 279 -0.03 2.33 3.21
CA ALA A 279 -0.65 2.33 1.88
C ALA A 279 -1.47 1.06 1.63
N VAL A 280 -0.93 -0.11 1.98
CA VAL A 280 -1.60 -1.41 1.83
C VAL A 280 -2.84 -1.51 2.72
N VAL A 281 -2.76 -1.04 3.97
CA VAL A 281 -3.87 -1.05 4.93
C VAL A 281 -4.97 -0.07 4.50
N ILE A 282 -4.60 1.17 4.13
CA ILE A 282 -5.52 2.18 3.57
C ILE A 282 -6.19 1.64 2.30
N GLY A 283 -5.44 0.89 1.49
CA GLY A 283 -5.93 0.19 0.30
C GLY A 283 -6.92 -0.94 0.57
N GLY A 284 -7.16 -1.29 1.85
CA GLY A 284 -8.17 -2.26 2.28
C GLY A 284 -7.68 -3.71 2.31
N THR A 285 -6.38 -3.95 2.27
CA THR A 285 -5.79 -5.28 2.53
C THR A 285 -5.57 -5.45 4.04
N ALA A 286 -6.14 -6.52 4.61
CA ALA A 286 -6.04 -6.78 6.04
C ALA A 286 -4.69 -7.39 6.42
N LEU A 287 -4.10 -6.94 7.53
CA LEU A 287 -2.84 -7.49 8.06
C LEU A 287 -2.95 -8.96 8.50
N THR A 288 -4.16 -9.46 8.69
CA THR A 288 -4.43 -10.87 9.02
C THR A 288 -4.20 -11.83 7.86
N GLY A 289 -3.88 -11.31 6.67
CA GLY A 289 -3.65 -12.09 5.47
C GLY A 289 -4.93 -12.55 4.75
N GLY A 290 -4.75 -13.31 3.68
CA GLY A 290 -5.81 -13.78 2.80
C GLY A 290 -6.07 -12.82 1.64
N ARG A 291 -7.29 -12.33 1.51
CA ARG A 291 -7.69 -11.49 0.37
C ARG A 291 -6.91 -10.17 0.31
N PHE A 292 -6.41 -9.82 -0.85
CA PHE A 292 -5.65 -8.60 -1.10
C PHE A 292 -6.19 -7.79 -2.29
N SER A 293 -5.78 -6.53 -2.38
CA SER A 293 -6.16 -5.61 -3.45
C SER A 293 -4.97 -4.79 -3.92
N LEU A 294 -4.38 -5.17 -5.06
CA LEU A 294 -3.27 -4.41 -5.66
C LEU A 294 -3.69 -2.98 -6.05
N GLY A 295 -4.89 -2.82 -6.66
CA GLY A 295 -5.42 -1.51 -6.97
C GLY A 295 -5.68 -0.64 -5.73
N GLY A 296 -6.09 -1.28 -4.62
CA GLY A 296 -6.20 -0.61 -3.34
C GLY A 296 -4.86 -0.10 -2.82
N ALA A 297 -3.81 -0.93 -2.88
CA ALA A 297 -2.47 -0.53 -2.46
C ALA A 297 -1.90 0.63 -3.31
N VAL A 298 -2.15 0.63 -4.62
CA VAL A 298 -1.79 1.76 -5.50
C VAL A 298 -2.50 3.05 -5.06
N LEU A 299 -3.82 3.00 -4.79
CA LEU A 299 -4.56 4.15 -4.29
C LEU A 299 -4.04 4.60 -2.92
N GLY A 300 -3.73 3.67 -2.03
CA GLY A 300 -3.14 3.96 -0.73
C GLY A 300 -1.77 4.65 -0.84
N ALA A 301 -0.90 4.17 -1.72
CA ALA A 301 0.40 4.80 -1.99
C ALA A 301 0.23 6.22 -2.56
N LEU A 302 -0.73 6.44 -3.46
CA LEU A 302 -1.05 7.77 -3.98
C LEU A 302 -1.61 8.70 -2.88
N ILE A 303 -2.41 8.19 -1.94
CA ILE A 303 -2.89 8.97 -0.79
C ILE A 303 -1.69 9.44 0.05
N ILE A 304 -0.78 8.54 0.41
CA ILE A 304 0.41 8.87 1.22
C ILE A 304 1.29 9.87 0.47
N GLN A 305 1.51 9.68 -0.83
CA GLN A 305 2.32 10.60 -1.64
C GLN A 305 1.65 11.96 -1.80
N THR A 306 0.34 12.00 -2.06
CA THR A 306 -0.41 13.26 -2.13
C THR A 306 -0.28 14.05 -0.84
N LEU A 307 -0.40 13.37 0.31
CA LEU A 307 -0.21 13.99 1.62
C LEU A 307 1.20 14.55 1.79
N SER A 308 2.24 13.78 1.43
CA SER A 308 3.63 14.23 1.49
C SER A 308 3.83 15.48 0.61
N THR A 309 3.35 15.46 -0.63
CA THR A 309 3.42 16.60 -1.55
C THR A 309 2.70 17.82 -0.99
N THR A 310 1.50 17.63 -0.40
CA THR A 310 0.74 18.71 0.25
C THR A 310 1.54 19.38 1.37
N ILE A 311 2.16 18.59 2.25
CA ILE A 311 2.94 19.09 3.37
C ILE A 311 4.13 19.94 2.88
N TYR A 312 4.85 19.45 1.86
CA TYR A 312 5.96 20.20 1.25
C TYR A 312 5.50 21.49 0.58
N THR A 313 4.37 21.46 -0.14
CA THR A 313 3.81 22.64 -0.82
C THR A 313 3.37 23.73 0.18
N LEU A 314 2.89 23.32 1.35
CA LEU A 314 2.53 24.24 2.44
C LEU A 314 3.74 24.84 3.18
N GLY A 315 4.97 24.44 2.84
CA GLY A 315 6.18 24.91 3.51
C GLY A 315 6.32 24.46 4.95
N VAL A 316 5.68 23.35 5.32
CA VAL A 316 5.78 22.76 6.67
C VAL A 316 7.19 22.20 6.86
N PRO A 317 7.88 22.50 7.99
CA PRO A 317 9.22 21.98 8.24
C PRO A 317 9.26 20.45 8.19
N PRO A 318 10.36 19.86 7.63
CA PRO A 318 10.49 18.40 7.48
C PRO A 318 10.34 17.64 8.80
N GLU A 319 10.74 18.21 9.93
CA GLU A 319 10.67 17.61 11.26
C GLU A 319 9.24 17.36 11.72
N THR A 320 8.30 18.21 11.30
CA THR A 320 6.88 18.08 11.66
C THR A 320 6.11 17.21 10.68
N THR A 321 6.69 16.89 9.51
CA THR A 321 6.03 16.11 8.46
C THR A 321 5.55 14.74 8.96
N LEU A 322 6.34 14.06 9.79
CA LEU A 322 6.00 12.76 10.36
C LEU A 322 4.75 12.84 11.26
N VAL A 323 4.64 13.91 12.07
CA VAL A 323 3.49 14.12 12.96
C VAL A 323 2.22 14.40 12.15
N PHE A 324 2.32 15.28 11.14
CA PHE A 324 1.20 15.56 10.24
C PHE A 324 0.76 14.30 9.47
N LYS A 325 1.71 13.55 8.93
CA LYS A 325 1.44 12.29 8.23
C LYS A 325 0.72 11.30 9.15
N ALA A 326 1.21 11.11 10.38
CA ALA A 326 0.58 10.23 11.36
C ALA A 326 -0.85 10.66 11.69
N MET A 327 -1.09 11.95 11.92
CA MET A 327 -2.42 12.49 12.22
C MET A 327 -3.40 12.23 11.08
N VAL A 328 -3.02 12.52 9.84
CA VAL A 328 -3.90 12.31 8.68
C VAL A 328 -4.16 10.83 8.46
N VAL A 329 -3.14 9.98 8.61
CA VAL A 329 -3.31 8.51 8.50
C VAL A 329 -4.31 8.00 9.54
N ILE A 330 -4.23 8.46 10.80
CA ILE A 330 -5.20 8.11 11.84
C ILE A 330 -6.61 8.51 11.42
N VAL A 331 -6.80 9.75 10.93
CA VAL A 331 -8.11 10.23 10.46
C VAL A 331 -8.63 9.38 9.32
N VAL A 332 -7.80 9.07 8.33
CA VAL A 332 -8.17 8.22 7.18
C VAL A 332 -8.55 6.82 7.63
N CYS A 333 -7.78 6.20 8.52
CA CYS A 333 -8.07 4.88 9.07
C CYS A 333 -9.39 4.87 9.88
N LEU A 334 -9.65 5.90 10.66
CA LEU A 334 -10.91 6.04 11.41
C LEU A 334 -12.10 6.17 10.47
N VAL A 335 -12.02 7.03 9.44
CA VAL A 335 -13.09 7.21 8.45
C VAL A 335 -13.36 5.90 7.68
N GLN A 336 -12.34 5.12 7.40
CA GLN A 336 -12.49 3.83 6.71
C GLN A 336 -13.01 2.71 7.63
N SER A 337 -12.86 2.84 8.96
CA SER A 337 -13.26 1.82 9.92
C SER A 337 -14.79 1.58 9.93
N PRO A 338 -15.27 0.36 9.66
CA PRO A 338 -16.69 0.03 9.74
C PRO A 338 -17.26 0.23 11.15
N ALA A 339 -16.46 -0.07 12.19
CA ALA A 339 -16.85 0.08 13.58
C ALA A 339 -17.06 1.55 13.96
N PHE A 340 -16.17 2.44 13.52
CA PHE A 340 -16.30 3.87 13.75
C PHE A 340 -17.52 4.45 13.03
N ARG A 341 -17.73 4.08 11.76
CA ARG A 341 -18.93 4.49 11.00
C ARG A 341 -20.24 4.00 11.63
N ALA A 342 -20.25 2.77 12.15
CA ALA A 342 -21.41 2.22 12.85
C ALA A 342 -21.72 3.00 14.14
N ARG A 343 -20.69 3.45 14.90
CA ARG A 343 -20.88 4.29 16.10
C ARG A 343 -21.42 5.67 15.76
N LEU A 344 -20.91 6.30 14.68
CA LEU A 344 -21.43 7.60 14.22
C LEU A 344 -22.88 7.50 13.75
N SER A 345 -23.25 6.43 13.05
CA SER A 345 -24.63 6.23 12.57
C SER A 345 -25.62 5.92 13.70
N ARG A 346 -25.18 5.23 14.75
CA ARG A 346 -26.01 4.97 15.94
C ARG A 346 -26.34 6.26 16.71
N ARG A 347 -25.42 7.24 16.77
CA ARG A 347 -25.68 8.55 17.41
C ARG A 347 -26.72 9.40 16.66
N ARG A 348 -27.00 9.09 15.38
CA ARG A 348 -28.00 9.81 14.57
C ARG A 348 -29.37 9.14 14.53
N ARG A 349 -29.55 7.97 15.18
CA ARG A 349 -30.90 7.43 15.35
C ARG A 349 -31.54 8.12 16.52
N PRO A 350 -32.70 8.84 16.33
CA PRO A 350 -33.53 9.28 17.45
C PRO A 350 -33.89 8.06 18.29
N ALA A 351 -33.94 8.24 19.61
CA ALA A 351 -34.44 7.19 20.49
C ALA A 351 -35.81 6.71 19.96
N ALA A 352 -35.98 5.42 19.84
CA ALA A 352 -37.29 4.87 19.52
C ALA A 352 -38.27 5.41 20.56
N PRO A 353 -39.46 5.89 20.17
CA PRO A 353 -40.48 6.28 21.15
C PRO A 353 -40.72 5.08 22.08
N ASP A 354 -40.83 5.36 23.36
CA ASP A 354 -41.13 4.37 24.37
C ASP A 354 -42.35 3.54 23.94
N PRO A 355 -42.31 2.20 24.16
CA PRO A 355 -43.47 1.38 23.82
C PRO A 355 -44.67 1.89 24.58
N VAL A 356 -45.70 2.31 23.83
CA VAL A 356 -47.00 2.71 24.40
C VAL A 356 -47.46 1.54 25.27
N PRO A 357 -47.74 1.76 26.56
CA PRO A 357 -48.22 0.69 27.42
C PRO A 357 -49.44 0.05 26.77
N ALA A 358 -49.44 -1.24 26.61
CA ALA A 358 -50.56 -2.01 26.09
C ALA A 358 -51.80 -1.73 27.01
N ALA A 359 -52.78 -1.04 26.43
CA ALA A 359 -54.08 -0.84 27.08
C ALA A 359 -54.77 -2.22 27.19
N GLY A 360 -54.61 -2.90 28.30
CA GLY A 360 -55.22 -4.20 28.49
C GLY A 360 -54.78 -4.98 29.72
N ASP A 361 -54.85 -4.35 30.89
CA ASP A 361 -54.92 -5.15 32.12
C ASP A 361 -55.74 -4.43 33.22
N VAL A 362 -56.97 -4.06 32.83
CA VAL A 362 -57.98 -3.61 33.77
C VAL A 362 -59.05 -4.73 33.78
N GLY A 363 -58.85 -5.74 34.57
CA GLY A 363 -59.91 -6.71 34.69
C GLY A 363 -59.55 -8.08 35.28
N ALA A 364 -58.86 -8.18 36.42
CA ALA A 364 -58.87 -9.40 37.22
C ALA A 364 -58.58 -9.15 38.69
N ARG A 365 -59.37 -8.26 39.33
CA ARG A 365 -59.57 -8.36 40.77
C ARG A 365 -60.91 -9.04 40.99
N ARG A 366 -60.92 -10.38 41.03
CA ARG A 366 -61.99 -11.15 41.66
C ARG A 366 -61.54 -11.62 43.02
N GLN A 367 -62.11 -10.97 44.00
CA GLN A 367 -62.63 -11.50 45.24
C GLN A 367 -62.13 -12.88 45.69
N GLU A 368 -61.24 -12.94 46.63
CA GLU A 368 -61.17 -14.03 47.60
C GLU A 368 -62.06 -13.66 48.78
N VAL A 369 -63.18 -14.36 48.92
CA VAL A 369 -64.05 -14.42 50.08
C VAL A 369 -63.62 -15.66 50.88
N HIS A 370 -63.21 -15.41 52.13
CA HIS A 370 -63.08 -16.46 53.12
C HIS A 370 -64.47 -16.90 53.64
N PRO A 371 -64.61 -18.17 54.15
CA PRO A 371 -64.92 -18.39 55.55
C PRO A 371 -63.76 -18.91 56.34
#